data_bb5c0a5fbf770018a0f202f611b0a606
#
_entry.id   bb5c0a5fbf770018a0f202f611b0a606
#
_cell.length_a   1.000
_cell.length_b   1.000
_cell.length_c   1.000
_cell.angle_alpha   90.00
_cell.angle_beta   90.00
_cell.angle_gamma   90.00
#
_symmetry.space_group_name_H-M   'P 1'
#
loop_
_entity.id
_entity.type
_entity.pdbx_description
1 polymer ?
#
loop_
_entity_poly.entity_id
_entity_poly.type
_entity_poly.pdbx_seq_one_letter_code
_entity_poly.pdbx_strand_id
1 'polypeptide(L)'
;MRRLRHLALLSLLPLAVSAAPNSQMKLTWSDEFNAPEIDATKWNVHHSVTIKDGKANLNLLPGKEPGLWISSTLNSARKFTQVNGYFEASVRMLQTNGRTGRFEVRNASLDEPPSARLFFDGWGDDRIVPGAQVADNTGLRMLKPVKHGIDFDGGASYKKFHTYGVHWTPKFFEWYVDGKKVHRLELKTTPTTPMYVEFCHHTAEGGKVKDFMDPTNSPEPLQIDWVKVWK
;
A
#
# COMPACT_ATOMS: atom_id res chain seq x y z
N MET A 1 13.77 17.97 53.40
CA MET A 1 12.95 17.19 52.47
C MET A 1 12.92 17.90 51.12
N ARG A 2 13.73 17.44 50.13
CA ARG A 2 13.77 18.01 48.78
C ARG A 2 12.82 17.22 47.89
N ARG A 3 11.78 17.89 47.38
CA ARG A 3 10.87 17.31 46.40
C ARG A 3 11.53 17.30 45.03
N LEU A 4 11.88 16.13 44.48
CA LEU A 4 12.23 15.94 43.06
C LEU A 4 10.97 16.18 42.22
N ARG A 5 11.02 17.19 41.36
CA ARG A 5 10.06 17.37 40.26
C ARG A 5 10.53 16.50 39.07
N HIS A 6 9.78 15.48 38.74
CA HIS A 6 9.98 14.74 37.51
C HIS A 6 9.51 15.60 36.34
N LEU A 7 10.42 16.10 35.53
CA LEU A 7 10.12 16.63 34.20
C LEU A 7 9.90 15.45 33.29
N ALA A 8 8.66 15.28 32.83
CA ALA A 8 8.36 14.37 31.73
C ALA A 8 8.87 15.03 30.43
N LEU A 9 9.95 14.48 29.87
CA LEU A 9 10.36 14.81 28.50
C LEU A 9 9.32 14.24 27.55
N LEU A 10 8.46 15.09 26.99
CA LEU A 10 7.68 14.74 25.80
C LEU A 10 8.68 14.62 24.63
N SER A 11 8.97 13.41 24.21
CA SER A 11 9.66 13.15 22.97
C SER A 11 8.74 13.51 21.80
N LEU A 12 8.94 14.67 21.20
CA LEU A 12 8.39 15.02 19.92
C LEU A 12 9.01 14.08 18.87
N LEU A 13 8.31 12.99 18.56
CA LEU A 13 8.60 12.20 17.36
C LEU A 13 8.40 13.12 16.15
N PRO A 14 9.36 13.20 15.22
CA PRO A 14 9.16 13.94 13.99
C PRO A 14 7.98 13.29 13.25
N LEU A 15 6.86 14.00 13.15
CA LEU A 15 5.82 13.67 12.19
C LEU A 15 6.47 13.68 10.82
N ALA A 16 6.52 12.53 10.17
CA ALA A 16 6.87 12.45 8.76
C ALA A 16 5.86 13.31 7.99
N VAL A 17 6.29 14.51 7.61
CA VAL A 17 5.45 15.42 6.83
C VAL A 17 5.33 14.80 5.45
N SER A 18 4.21 14.11 5.22
CA SER A 18 3.79 13.73 3.88
C SER A 18 3.62 15.01 3.07
N ALA A 19 4.50 15.23 2.11
CA ALA A 19 4.44 16.35 1.20
C ALA A 19 3.94 15.83 -0.15
N ALA A 20 2.76 16.32 -0.59
CA ALA A 20 2.37 16.16 -1.99
C ALA A 20 3.52 16.61 -2.90
N PRO A 21 3.75 15.98 -4.07
CA PRO A 21 4.86 16.33 -4.98
C PRO A 21 4.76 17.76 -5.52
N ASN A 22 3.62 18.42 -5.31
CA ASN A 22 3.36 19.81 -5.67
C ASN A 22 2.58 20.49 -4.54
N SER A 23 3.08 21.61 -4.03
CA SER A 23 2.46 22.41 -2.97
C SER A 23 1.07 23.00 -3.34
N GLN A 24 0.68 22.97 -4.60
CA GLN A 24 -0.65 23.41 -5.06
C GLN A 24 -1.72 22.33 -4.94
N MET A 25 -1.34 21.08 -4.72
CA MET A 25 -2.30 19.99 -4.56
C MET A 25 -3.06 20.11 -3.23
N LYS A 26 -4.37 19.89 -3.28
CA LYS A 26 -5.25 19.91 -2.11
C LYS A 26 -5.58 18.49 -1.66
N LEU A 27 -5.53 18.24 -0.35
CA LEU A 27 -5.97 16.98 0.22
C LEU A 27 -7.47 16.78 -0.06
N THR A 28 -7.82 15.65 -0.69
CA THR A 28 -9.20 15.31 -1.04
C THR A 28 -9.76 14.18 -0.20
N TRP A 29 -8.89 13.30 0.30
CA TRP A 29 -9.29 12.17 1.12
C TRP A 29 -8.12 11.65 1.96
N SER A 30 -8.41 11.15 3.17
CA SER A 30 -7.39 10.54 4.04
C SER A 30 -7.99 9.60 5.07
N ASP A 31 -7.14 8.73 5.61
CA ASP A 31 -7.37 8.00 6.84
C ASP A 31 -6.05 7.81 7.60
N GLU A 32 -6.08 8.14 8.89
CA GLU A 32 -4.95 8.00 9.82
C GLU A 32 -5.11 6.78 10.73
N PHE A 33 -6.17 5.98 10.54
CA PHE A 33 -6.50 4.77 11.30
C PHE A 33 -6.50 4.93 12.83
N ASN A 34 -6.80 6.15 13.31
CA ASN A 34 -6.82 6.48 14.74
C ASN A 34 -8.07 6.02 15.47
N ALA A 35 -9.13 5.62 14.74
CA ALA A 35 -10.34 5.05 15.34
C ALA A 35 -10.06 3.61 15.86
N PRO A 36 -10.84 3.12 16.85
CA PRO A 36 -10.66 1.76 17.36
C PRO A 36 -11.02 0.66 16.36
N GLU A 37 -11.78 1.00 15.30
CA GLU A 37 -12.25 0.08 14.26
C GLU A 37 -12.07 0.72 12.88
N ILE A 38 -12.10 -0.12 11.83
CA ILE A 38 -12.07 0.34 10.45
C ILE A 38 -13.34 1.13 10.13
N ASP A 39 -13.18 2.34 9.62
CA ASP A 39 -14.30 3.18 9.19
C ASP A 39 -15.01 2.57 7.96
N ALA A 40 -16.16 1.95 8.21
CA ALA A 40 -16.96 1.30 7.17
C ALA A 40 -17.52 2.29 6.14
N THR A 41 -17.47 3.60 6.36
CA THR A 41 -17.86 4.60 5.35
C THR A 41 -16.75 4.86 4.34
N LYS A 42 -15.50 4.57 4.69
CA LYS A 42 -14.31 4.74 3.85
C LYS A 42 -13.84 3.45 3.21
N TRP A 43 -14.05 2.30 3.89
CA TRP A 43 -13.39 1.06 3.56
C TRP A 43 -14.31 -0.14 3.40
N ASN A 44 -13.99 -1.01 2.46
CA ASN A 44 -14.45 -2.39 2.42
C ASN A 44 -13.34 -3.28 2.96
N VAL A 45 -13.72 -4.21 3.81
CA VAL A 45 -12.83 -5.21 4.43
C VAL A 45 -13.16 -6.58 3.85
N HIS A 46 -12.14 -7.30 3.41
CA HIS A 46 -12.24 -8.71 3.06
C HIS A 46 -11.31 -9.50 3.98
N HIS A 47 -11.90 -10.45 4.69
CA HIS A 47 -11.27 -11.30 5.69
C HIS A 47 -10.81 -10.53 6.93
N SER A 48 -9.52 -10.51 7.28
CA SER A 48 -9.03 -10.04 8.57
C SER A 48 -8.25 -8.74 8.49
N VAL A 49 -8.91 -7.63 8.79
CA VAL A 49 -8.27 -6.33 8.99
C VAL A 49 -8.66 -5.81 10.36
N THR A 50 -7.67 -5.44 11.17
CA THR A 50 -7.87 -4.93 12.54
C THR A 50 -7.14 -3.61 12.73
N ILE A 51 -7.63 -2.76 13.66
CA ILE A 51 -6.89 -1.60 14.14
C ILE A 51 -6.14 -2.00 15.41
N LYS A 52 -4.85 -1.73 15.43
CA LYS A 52 -4.00 -1.89 16.61
C LYS A 52 -2.92 -0.81 16.62
N ASP A 53 -2.75 -0.15 17.75
CA ASP A 53 -1.75 0.91 17.97
C ASP A 53 -1.83 2.03 16.90
N GLY A 54 -3.06 2.45 16.54
CA GLY A 54 -3.31 3.48 15.53
C GLY A 54 -2.92 3.07 14.09
N LYS A 55 -2.96 1.77 13.77
CA LYS A 55 -2.57 1.24 12.45
C LYS A 55 -3.56 0.20 11.97
N ALA A 56 -3.84 0.19 10.67
CA ALA A 56 -4.56 -0.92 10.06
C ALA A 56 -3.60 -2.10 9.83
N ASN A 57 -4.00 -3.28 10.31
CA ASN A 57 -3.25 -4.52 10.22
C ASN A 57 -4.02 -5.50 9.36
N LEU A 58 -3.49 -5.84 8.19
CA LEU A 58 -4.04 -6.87 7.32
C LEU A 58 -3.38 -8.21 7.68
N ASN A 59 -4.16 -9.12 8.25
CA ASN A 59 -3.68 -10.41 8.73
C ASN A 59 -3.94 -11.49 7.68
N LEU A 60 -3.06 -12.47 7.56
CA LEU A 60 -3.40 -13.73 6.90
C LEU A 60 -4.16 -14.61 7.89
N LEU A 61 -5.18 -15.30 7.41
CA LEU A 61 -5.91 -16.28 8.20
C LEU A 61 -5.49 -17.69 7.79
N PRO A 62 -5.41 -18.65 8.73
CA PRO A 62 -5.18 -20.04 8.37
C PRO A 62 -6.35 -20.58 7.54
N GLY A 63 -6.03 -21.26 6.45
CA GLY A 63 -6.99 -21.97 5.62
C GLY A 63 -7.39 -23.31 6.21
N LYS A 64 -8.24 -24.07 5.48
CA LYS A 64 -8.71 -25.38 5.91
C LYS A 64 -7.64 -26.47 5.87
N GLU A 65 -6.63 -26.30 5.02
CA GLU A 65 -5.52 -27.24 4.87
C GLU A 65 -4.25 -26.68 5.49
N PRO A 66 -3.37 -27.50 6.08
CA PRO A 66 -2.07 -27.06 6.56
C PRO A 66 -1.27 -26.35 5.47
N GLY A 67 -0.71 -25.17 5.80
CA GLY A 67 0.06 -24.35 4.88
C GLY A 67 -0.78 -23.51 3.89
N LEU A 68 -2.11 -23.62 3.91
CA LEU A 68 -3.01 -22.74 3.17
C LEU A 68 -3.31 -21.50 4.01
N TRP A 69 -3.17 -20.33 3.40
CA TRP A 69 -3.47 -19.03 4.02
C TRP A 69 -4.46 -18.24 3.19
N ILE A 70 -5.37 -17.58 3.88
CA ILE A 70 -6.39 -16.73 3.28
C ILE A 70 -5.90 -15.29 3.30
N SER A 71 -5.85 -14.67 2.14
CA SER A 71 -5.44 -13.27 1.94
C SER A 71 -6.44 -12.29 2.55
N SER A 72 -5.95 -11.12 2.98
CA SER A 72 -6.81 -10.02 3.44
C SER A 72 -6.62 -8.79 2.57
N THR A 73 -7.72 -8.07 2.37
CA THR A 73 -7.76 -6.87 1.55
C THR A 73 -8.55 -5.76 2.24
N LEU A 74 -8.05 -4.53 2.11
CA LEU A 74 -8.69 -3.29 2.52
C LEU A 74 -8.77 -2.37 1.31
N ASN A 75 -9.97 -1.96 0.89
CA ASN A 75 -10.11 -1.11 -0.29
C ASN A 75 -11.22 -0.06 -0.16
N SER A 76 -11.05 1.06 -0.89
CA SER A 76 -12.02 2.17 -0.93
C SER A 76 -13.02 2.10 -2.08
N ALA A 77 -13.14 0.97 -2.79
CA ALA A 77 -14.04 0.81 -3.94
C ALA A 77 -15.49 1.21 -3.61
N ARG A 78 -16.12 2.00 -4.47
CA ARG A 78 -17.49 2.56 -4.30
C ARG A 78 -17.69 3.50 -3.10
N LYS A 79 -16.63 3.78 -2.31
CA LYS A 79 -16.65 4.70 -1.16
C LYS A 79 -15.83 5.95 -1.43
N PHE A 80 -14.65 5.76 -2.00
CA PHE A 80 -13.82 6.84 -2.52
C PHE A 80 -13.16 6.41 -3.83
N THR A 81 -13.28 7.26 -4.84
CA THR A 81 -12.57 7.13 -6.12
C THR A 81 -12.16 8.51 -6.62
N GLN A 82 -11.07 8.58 -7.38
CA GLN A 82 -10.62 9.83 -7.97
C GLN A 82 -10.00 9.60 -9.35
N VAL A 83 -10.16 10.58 -10.25
CA VAL A 83 -9.45 10.66 -11.53
C VAL A 83 -8.28 11.61 -11.36
N ASN A 84 -7.07 11.15 -11.67
CA ASN A 84 -5.81 11.88 -11.49
C ASN A 84 -5.55 12.28 -10.03
N GLY A 85 -4.32 12.62 -9.73
CA GLY A 85 -3.89 13.09 -8.42
C GLY A 85 -2.69 12.32 -7.88
N TYR A 86 -2.39 12.57 -6.61
CA TYR A 86 -1.34 11.90 -5.88
C TYR A 86 -1.93 11.08 -4.75
N PHE A 87 -1.60 9.80 -4.74
CA PHE A 87 -2.05 8.81 -3.77
C PHE A 87 -0.83 8.34 -3.01
N GLU A 88 -0.82 8.47 -1.70
CA GLU A 88 0.31 8.09 -0.86
C GLU A 88 -0.14 7.36 0.39
N ALA A 89 0.65 6.40 0.83
CA ALA A 89 0.42 5.68 2.06
C ALA A 89 1.74 5.43 2.79
N SER A 90 1.70 5.44 4.12
CA SER A 90 2.77 4.99 4.99
C SER A 90 2.53 3.52 5.33
N VAL A 91 3.40 2.64 4.86
CA VAL A 91 3.23 1.19 4.95
C VAL A 91 4.52 0.54 5.42
N ARG A 92 4.40 -0.40 6.35
CA ARG A 92 5.44 -1.37 6.67
C ARG A 92 5.15 -2.64 5.87
N MET A 93 5.92 -2.84 4.81
CA MET A 93 5.79 -4.02 3.97
C MET A 93 6.26 -5.28 4.72
N LEU A 94 6.04 -6.43 4.13
CA LEU A 94 6.32 -7.72 4.75
C LEU A 94 7.75 -8.18 4.45
N GLN A 95 8.40 -8.75 5.45
CA GLN A 95 9.56 -9.61 5.23
C GLN A 95 9.04 -11.01 4.95
N THR A 96 9.09 -11.47 3.69
CA THR A 96 8.74 -12.88 3.56
C THR A 96 9.03 -13.53 2.24
N ASN A 97 9.47 -14.75 2.35
CA ASN A 97 9.37 -15.74 1.28
C ASN A 97 7.90 -16.16 1.13
N GLY A 98 7.35 -16.07 -0.08
CA GLY A 98 6.01 -16.57 -0.41
C GLY A 98 4.82 -15.72 0.04
N ARG A 99 5.04 -14.53 0.59
CA ARG A 99 3.98 -13.55 0.91
C ARG A 99 4.24 -12.24 0.19
N THR A 100 3.20 -11.53 -0.12
CA THR A 100 3.31 -10.24 -0.81
C THR A 100 2.41 -9.22 -0.14
N GLY A 101 3.02 -8.13 0.33
CA GLY A 101 2.29 -6.92 0.69
C GLY A 101 2.16 -6.02 -0.53
N ARG A 102 0.99 -5.44 -0.73
CA ARG A 102 0.74 -4.58 -1.88
C ARG A 102 -0.02 -3.32 -1.50
N PHE A 103 0.41 -2.20 -2.05
CA PHE A 103 -0.34 -0.96 -2.14
C PHE A 103 -0.67 -0.70 -3.60
N GLU A 104 -1.95 -0.47 -3.90
CA GLU A 104 -2.45 -0.29 -5.26
C GLU A 104 -3.37 0.93 -5.38
N VAL A 105 -3.34 1.53 -6.57
CA VAL A 105 -4.33 2.49 -7.07
C VAL A 105 -4.89 1.88 -8.35
N ARG A 106 -6.19 1.54 -8.39
CA ARG A 106 -6.76 0.73 -9.46
C ARG A 106 -8.22 1.00 -9.79
N ASN A 107 -8.66 0.57 -10.96
CA ASN A 107 -10.08 0.47 -11.31
C ASN A 107 -10.71 -0.82 -10.74
N ALA A 108 -12.03 -0.84 -10.70
CA ALA A 108 -12.79 -1.98 -10.19
C ALA A 108 -12.59 -3.27 -11.00
N SER A 109 -12.45 -3.15 -12.33
CA SER A 109 -12.16 -4.27 -13.23
C SER A 109 -11.01 -3.90 -14.15
N LEU A 110 -10.11 -4.86 -14.39
CA LEU A 110 -9.09 -4.75 -15.44
C LEU A 110 -9.62 -5.29 -16.78
N ASP A 111 -10.77 -5.96 -16.77
CA ASP A 111 -11.38 -6.55 -17.96
C ASP A 111 -12.19 -5.53 -18.75
N GLU A 112 -12.48 -4.36 -18.17
CA GLU A 112 -13.22 -3.27 -18.81
C GLU A 112 -12.26 -2.12 -19.19
N PRO A 113 -11.72 -2.09 -20.42
CA PRO A 113 -10.90 -0.99 -20.90
C PRO A 113 -11.71 0.33 -21.05
N PRO A 114 -11.07 1.51 -20.83
CA PRO A 114 -9.68 1.71 -20.41
C PRO A 114 -9.51 1.61 -18.90
N SER A 115 -8.74 0.65 -18.44
CA SER A 115 -8.49 0.44 -17.01
C SER A 115 -7.00 0.38 -16.69
N ALA A 116 -6.65 0.62 -15.45
CA ALA A 116 -5.28 0.48 -14.98
C ALA A 116 -5.21 0.04 -13.53
N ARG A 117 -4.04 -0.47 -13.18
CA ARG A 117 -3.61 -0.81 -11.85
C ARG A 117 -2.18 -0.35 -11.69
N LEU A 118 -1.96 0.56 -10.75
CA LEU A 118 -0.66 1.12 -10.40
C LEU A 118 -0.31 0.57 -9.02
N PHE A 119 0.87 0.00 -8.85
CA PHE A 119 1.15 -0.73 -7.61
C PHE A 119 2.60 -0.59 -7.13
N PHE A 120 2.77 -0.90 -5.85
CA PHE A 120 4.01 -1.31 -5.22
C PHE A 120 3.80 -2.72 -4.68
N ASP A 121 4.55 -3.68 -5.21
CA ASP A 121 4.62 -5.05 -4.72
C ASP A 121 5.84 -5.25 -3.85
N GLY A 122 5.64 -5.70 -2.61
CA GLY A 122 6.71 -6.16 -1.74
C GLY A 122 7.01 -7.63 -2.01
N TRP A 123 8.18 -7.92 -2.57
CA TRP A 123 8.68 -9.28 -2.77
C TRP A 123 9.58 -9.68 -1.61
N GLY A 124 9.53 -10.95 -1.23
CA GLY A 124 10.10 -11.46 0.02
C GLY A 124 11.62 -11.39 0.21
N ASP A 125 12.34 -10.66 -0.62
CA ASP A 125 13.77 -10.43 -0.57
C ASP A 125 14.16 -8.96 -0.40
N ASP A 126 13.36 -8.23 0.37
CA ASP A 126 13.54 -6.79 0.66
C ASP A 126 13.28 -5.85 -0.53
N ARG A 127 12.87 -6.38 -1.67
CA ARG A 127 12.61 -5.58 -2.86
C ARG A 127 11.17 -5.08 -2.88
N ILE A 128 11.02 -3.81 -3.22
CA ILE A 128 9.74 -3.23 -3.61
C ILE A 128 9.76 -2.96 -5.10
N VAL A 129 8.74 -3.45 -5.80
CA VAL A 129 8.64 -3.32 -7.24
C VAL A 129 7.47 -2.40 -7.60
N PRO A 130 7.73 -1.16 -8.02
CA PRO A 130 6.70 -0.30 -8.60
C PRO A 130 6.38 -0.76 -10.01
N GLY A 131 5.11 -0.73 -10.38
CA GLY A 131 4.69 -1.16 -11.71
C GLY A 131 3.28 -0.73 -12.07
N ALA A 132 2.90 -0.97 -13.32
CA ALA A 132 1.55 -0.76 -13.79
C ALA A 132 1.09 -1.90 -14.68
N GLN A 133 -0.19 -2.24 -14.58
CA GLN A 133 -0.94 -2.98 -15.59
C GLN A 133 -1.93 -2.01 -16.21
N VAL A 134 -2.01 -1.99 -17.52
CA VAL A 134 -2.96 -1.17 -18.28
C VAL A 134 -3.70 -2.07 -19.24
N ALA A 135 -5.02 -2.02 -19.19
CA ALA A 135 -5.88 -2.64 -20.19
C ALA A 135 -6.40 -1.56 -21.16
N ASP A 136 -6.22 -1.79 -22.43
CA ASP A 136 -6.78 -1.01 -23.52
C ASP A 136 -7.50 -1.94 -24.51
N ASN A 137 -8.02 -1.40 -25.60
CA ASN A 137 -8.72 -2.18 -26.62
C ASN A 137 -7.85 -3.26 -27.29
N THR A 138 -6.55 -3.32 -27.01
CA THR A 138 -5.61 -4.34 -27.49
C THR A 138 -5.32 -5.43 -26.45
N GLY A 139 -5.88 -5.32 -25.26
CA GLY A 139 -5.74 -6.26 -24.14
C GLY A 139 -4.96 -5.72 -22.95
N LEU A 140 -4.74 -6.59 -21.97
CA LEU A 140 -3.99 -6.29 -20.75
C LEU A 140 -2.50 -6.31 -21.02
N ARG A 141 -1.82 -5.22 -20.66
CA ARG A 141 -0.36 -5.10 -20.78
C ARG A 141 0.27 -4.78 -19.43
N MET A 142 1.31 -5.56 -19.07
CA MET A 142 2.24 -5.16 -18.02
C MET A 142 3.16 -4.09 -18.58
N LEU A 143 3.08 -2.90 -18.04
CA LEU A 143 4.07 -1.85 -18.34
C LEU A 143 5.26 -2.08 -17.41
N LYS A 144 6.45 -2.19 -18.05
CA LYS A 144 7.71 -2.64 -17.45
C LYS A 144 7.87 -2.22 -15.98
N PRO A 145 7.87 -3.16 -15.04
CA PRO A 145 8.29 -2.89 -13.67
C PRO A 145 9.78 -2.50 -13.65
N VAL A 146 10.21 -1.83 -12.59
CA VAL A 146 11.64 -1.60 -12.35
C VAL A 146 12.32 -2.96 -12.18
N LYS A 147 13.28 -3.28 -13.06
CA LYS A 147 13.87 -4.63 -13.19
C LYS A 147 14.56 -5.17 -11.92
N HIS A 148 14.98 -4.30 -11.01
CA HIS A 148 15.82 -4.68 -9.86
C HIS A 148 15.22 -4.31 -8.50
N GLY A 149 13.97 -3.82 -8.47
CA GLY A 149 13.38 -3.30 -7.24
C GLY A 149 14.02 -1.98 -6.79
N ILE A 150 13.65 -1.54 -5.61
CA ILE A 150 14.15 -0.30 -5.00
C ILE A 150 14.91 -0.68 -3.74
N ASP A 151 16.17 -0.24 -3.67
CA ASP A 151 16.97 -0.32 -2.46
C ASP A 151 16.58 0.82 -1.50
N PHE A 152 16.45 0.50 -0.23
CA PHE A 152 16.09 1.46 0.79
C PHE A 152 17.32 1.95 1.54
N ASP A 153 17.52 3.27 1.57
CA ASP A 153 18.48 3.91 2.46
C ASP A 153 18.05 3.67 3.94
N GLY A 154 18.86 2.94 4.68
CA GLY A 154 18.63 2.73 6.12
C GLY A 154 17.72 1.58 6.51
N GLY A 155 17.54 0.59 5.68
CA GLY A 155 16.97 -0.70 6.05
C GLY A 155 15.82 -1.16 5.17
N ALA A 156 15.57 -2.45 5.24
CA ALA A 156 14.58 -3.13 4.44
C ALA A 156 13.15 -2.64 4.71
N SER A 157 12.30 -2.71 3.70
CA SER A 157 10.90 -2.26 3.69
C SER A 157 10.02 -2.83 4.82
N TYR A 158 10.41 -3.94 5.41
CA TYR A 158 9.71 -4.59 6.51
C TYR A 158 10.17 -4.13 7.91
N LYS A 159 11.32 -3.46 8.03
CA LYS A 159 11.87 -3.05 9.34
C LYS A 159 11.22 -1.79 9.86
N LYS A 160 10.77 -0.91 8.98
CA LYS A 160 10.15 0.37 9.34
C LYS A 160 9.08 0.76 8.34
N PHE A 161 8.31 1.76 8.69
CA PHE A 161 7.36 2.38 7.75
C PHE A 161 8.13 3.20 6.72
N HIS A 162 7.70 3.09 5.47
CA HIS A 162 8.09 3.92 4.34
C HIS A 162 6.87 4.53 3.69
N THR A 163 7.02 5.69 3.04
CA THR A 163 5.94 6.25 2.25
C THR A 163 6.05 5.77 0.81
N TYR A 164 4.91 5.35 0.27
CA TYR A 164 4.77 4.89 -1.11
C TYR A 164 3.75 5.78 -1.80
N GLY A 165 4.16 6.49 -2.86
CA GLY A 165 3.34 7.45 -3.56
C GLY A 165 3.19 7.14 -5.04
N VAL A 166 1.96 7.31 -5.57
CA VAL A 166 1.64 7.23 -7.00
C VAL A 166 1.08 8.56 -7.46
N HIS A 167 1.75 9.23 -8.39
CA HIS A 167 1.26 10.41 -9.06
C HIS A 167 0.70 10.03 -10.44
N TRP A 168 -0.59 10.17 -10.58
CA TRP A 168 -1.31 9.91 -11.82
C TRP A 168 -1.75 11.23 -12.47
N THR A 169 -1.31 11.45 -13.69
CA THR A 169 -1.67 12.61 -14.51
C THR A 169 -2.25 12.17 -15.86
N PRO A 170 -2.81 13.05 -16.68
CA PRO A 170 -3.26 12.69 -18.02
C PRO A 170 -2.17 12.20 -18.98
N LYS A 171 -0.89 12.36 -18.64
CA LYS A 171 0.24 12.07 -19.54
C LYS A 171 1.21 11.03 -19.03
N PHE A 172 1.25 10.81 -17.70
CA PHE A 172 2.23 9.93 -17.09
C PHE A 172 1.77 9.39 -15.76
N PHE A 173 2.42 8.30 -15.33
CA PHE A 173 2.45 7.80 -13.96
C PHE A 173 3.85 7.99 -13.38
N GLU A 174 3.94 8.39 -12.12
CA GLU A 174 5.19 8.45 -11.37
C GLU A 174 5.03 7.74 -10.03
N TRP A 175 6.09 7.06 -9.60
CA TRP A 175 6.17 6.40 -8.29
C TRP A 175 7.21 7.07 -7.43
N TYR A 176 6.88 7.19 -6.14
CA TYR A 176 7.71 7.84 -5.13
C TYR A 176 7.88 6.91 -3.95
N VAL A 177 9.08 6.87 -3.36
CA VAL A 177 9.37 6.21 -2.09
C VAL A 177 10.09 7.21 -1.20
N ASP A 178 9.57 7.42 0.01
CA ASP A 178 10.06 8.41 0.96
C ASP A 178 10.25 9.80 0.33
N GLY A 179 9.28 10.21 -0.47
CA GLY A 179 9.27 11.48 -1.20
C GLY A 179 10.22 11.57 -2.41
N LYS A 180 11.03 10.55 -2.67
CA LYS A 180 11.93 10.51 -3.84
C LYS A 180 11.25 9.80 -5.00
N LYS A 181 11.26 10.41 -6.19
CA LYS A 181 10.77 9.76 -7.41
C LYS A 181 11.69 8.60 -7.82
N VAL A 182 11.12 7.41 -7.94
CA VAL A 182 11.83 6.16 -8.22
C VAL A 182 11.52 5.59 -9.60
N HIS A 183 10.35 5.93 -10.18
CA HIS A 183 9.95 5.46 -11.50
C HIS A 183 9.02 6.44 -12.19
N ARG A 184 9.02 6.45 -13.53
CA ARG A 184 8.09 7.20 -14.38
C ARG A 184 7.77 6.43 -15.63
N LEU A 185 6.48 6.44 -16.00
CA LEU A 185 5.98 5.91 -17.26
C LEU A 185 5.21 7.02 -17.97
N GLU A 186 5.64 7.35 -19.18
CA GLU A 186 4.90 8.24 -20.08
C GLU A 186 3.99 7.42 -20.96
N LEU A 187 2.76 7.86 -21.09
CA LEU A 187 1.74 7.20 -21.89
C LEU A 187 1.18 8.19 -22.91
N LYS A 188 0.81 7.69 -24.09
CA LYS A 188 0.09 8.50 -25.08
C LYS A 188 -1.24 9.01 -24.50
N THR A 189 -1.92 8.14 -23.76
CA THR A 189 -3.14 8.44 -23.00
C THR A 189 -3.12 7.62 -21.70
N THR A 190 -3.50 8.27 -20.59
CA THR A 190 -3.74 7.56 -19.33
C THR A 190 -5.24 7.24 -19.22
N PRO A 191 -5.60 6.23 -18.43
CA PRO A 191 -7.02 5.95 -18.15
C PRO A 191 -7.69 7.18 -17.53
N THR A 192 -8.95 7.38 -17.89
CA THR A 192 -9.82 8.46 -17.35
C THR A 192 -10.87 7.91 -16.40
N THR A 193 -10.95 6.60 -16.25
CA THR A 193 -11.86 5.93 -15.30
C THR A 193 -11.38 6.13 -13.87
N PRO A 194 -12.25 6.55 -12.93
CA PRO A 194 -11.84 6.75 -11.54
C PRO A 194 -11.20 5.50 -10.93
N MET A 195 -10.15 5.70 -10.15
CA MET A 195 -9.44 4.65 -9.41
C MET A 195 -9.64 4.80 -7.91
N TYR A 196 -9.58 3.69 -7.20
CA TYR A 196 -9.64 3.58 -5.75
C TYR A 196 -8.31 3.07 -5.17
N VAL A 197 -8.15 3.21 -3.87
CA VAL A 197 -7.01 2.69 -3.10
C VAL A 197 -7.29 1.27 -2.64
N GLU A 198 -6.31 0.39 -2.77
CA GLU A 198 -6.35 -0.97 -2.25
C GLU A 198 -5.03 -1.36 -1.58
N PHE A 199 -5.16 -2.02 -0.43
CA PHE A 199 -4.06 -2.72 0.24
C PHE A 199 -4.39 -4.21 0.26
N CYS A 200 -3.39 -5.03 -0.02
CA CYS A 200 -3.56 -6.47 -0.04
C CYS A 200 -2.37 -7.15 0.65
N HIS A 201 -2.68 -8.06 1.57
CA HIS A 201 -1.73 -9.03 2.10
C HIS A 201 -2.14 -10.39 1.54
N HIS A 202 -1.34 -10.92 0.62
CA HIS A 202 -1.65 -12.20 -0.02
C HIS A 202 -0.42 -13.11 -0.06
N THR A 203 -0.67 -14.38 -0.32
CA THR A 203 0.35 -15.38 -0.55
C THR A 203 0.61 -15.52 -2.04
N ALA A 204 1.87 -15.76 -2.43
CA ALA A 204 2.20 -16.18 -3.78
C ALA A 204 1.56 -17.55 -4.09
N GLU A 205 1.26 -17.80 -5.37
CA GLU A 205 0.80 -19.10 -5.88
C GLU A 205 -0.47 -19.67 -5.22
N GLY A 206 -1.54 -18.89 -5.19
CA GLY A 206 -2.87 -19.40 -4.83
C GLY A 206 -3.02 -19.86 -3.38
N GLY A 207 -2.23 -19.31 -2.46
CA GLY A 207 -2.34 -19.53 -1.03
C GLY A 207 -1.52 -20.71 -0.48
N LYS A 208 -0.81 -21.46 -1.33
CA LYS A 208 0.03 -22.58 -0.88
C LYS A 208 1.47 -22.12 -0.68
N VAL A 209 1.85 -21.84 0.55
CA VAL A 209 3.24 -21.58 0.95
C VAL A 209 3.77 -22.85 1.62
N LYS A 210 4.19 -23.81 0.82
CA LYS A 210 4.56 -25.15 1.32
C LYS A 210 5.80 -25.17 2.20
N ASP A 211 6.74 -24.24 2.04
CA ASP A 211 8.08 -24.43 2.59
C ASP A 211 8.57 -23.30 3.51
N PHE A 212 7.76 -22.27 3.77
CA PHE A 212 8.26 -21.03 4.38
C PHE A 212 7.49 -20.54 5.61
N MET A 213 6.47 -21.28 6.04
CA MET A 213 5.68 -20.86 7.19
C MET A 213 5.51 -22.01 8.16
N ASP A 214 6.00 -21.80 9.37
CA ASP A 214 5.57 -22.56 10.51
C ASP A 214 4.04 -22.40 10.65
N PRO A 215 3.24 -23.47 10.48
CA PRO A 215 1.79 -23.38 10.59
C PRO A 215 1.30 -22.94 11.98
N THR A 216 2.19 -22.97 12.97
CA THR A 216 1.90 -22.55 14.35
C THR A 216 2.13 -21.07 14.59
N ASN A 217 2.88 -20.38 13.73
CA ASN A 217 3.17 -18.95 13.85
C ASN A 217 2.27 -18.15 12.90
N SER A 218 1.40 -17.33 13.48
CA SER A 218 0.67 -16.32 12.71
C SER A 218 1.66 -15.37 12.04
N PRO A 219 1.58 -15.19 10.71
CA PRO A 219 2.47 -14.29 10.01
C PRO A 219 2.29 -12.84 10.49
N GLU A 220 3.39 -12.07 10.47
CA GLU A 220 3.28 -10.62 10.71
C GLU A 220 2.29 -9.98 9.73
N PRO A 221 1.45 -9.05 10.20
CA PRO A 221 0.50 -8.35 9.34
C PRO A 221 1.20 -7.35 8.43
N LEU A 222 0.62 -7.09 7.26
CA LEU A 222 0.89 -5.87 6.52
C LEU A 222 0.32 -4.71 7.34
N GLN A 223 1.13 -3.70 7.65
CA GLN A 223 0.72 -2.58 8.48
C GLN A 223 0.65 -1.27 7.70
N ILE A 224 -0.45 -0.54 7.88
CA ILE A 224 -0.68 0.76 7.28
C ILE A 224 -0.86 1.78 8.40
N ASP A 225 -0.01 2.82 8.41
CA ASP A 225 -0.06 3.90 9.39
C ASP A 225 -1.07 4.97 8.98
N TRP A 226 -1.03 5.38 7.72
CA TRP A 226 -1.98 6.33 7.14
C TRP A 226 -2.03 6.21 5.62
N VAL A 227 -3.08 6.80 5.03
CA VAL A 227 -3.22 7.01 3.60
C VAL A 227 -3.79 8.40 3.32
N LYS A 228 -3.30 9.05 2.28
CA LYS A 228 -3.68 10.39 1.87
C LYS A 228 -3.78 10.49 0.34
N VAL A 229 -4.76 11.25 -0.13
CA VAL A 229 -4.98 11.50 -1.57
C VAL A 229 -5.16 12.98 -1.81
N TRP A 230 -4.47 13.49 -2.83
CA TRP A 230 -4.52 14.89 -3.22
C TRP A 230 -4.91 15.06 -4.69
N LYS A 231 -5.43 16.26 -5.00
CA LYS A 231 -5.75 16.69 -6.38
C LYS A 231 -5.33 18.14 -6.61
#